data_551f0a4a660a6df0087179ceeb33f11e
#
_entry.id   551f0a4a660a6df0087179ceeb33f11e
#
_cell.length_a   1.000
_cell.length_b   1.000
_cell.length_c   1.000
_cell.angle_alpha   90.00
_cell.angle_beta   90.00
_cell.angle_gamma   90.00
#
_symmetry.space_group_name_H-M   'P 1'
#
loop_
_entity.id
_entity.type
_entity.pdbx_description
1 polymer ?
#
loop_
_entity_poly.entity_id
_entity_poly.type
_entity_poly.pdbx_seq_one_letter_code
_entity_poly.pdbx_strand_id
1 'polypeptide(L)'
;MIGAMIIAVDGSAASGKGTLSKRLADHFNLAYLDTGSLFRALALQLLNAGTVIDDIDENQPIEESTRLDVGLCNAPEIRTDRVASLASKVAILPEVRTNLLTLQRNFANNPPHGNGAVLDGRAIGSVVVPETPIKL
;
A
#
# COMPACT_ATOMS: atom_id res chain seq x y z
N MET A 1 -20.93 -17.27 -8.07
CA MET A 1 -20.58 -16.18 -7.18
C MET A 1 -19.89 -15.08 -7.97
N ILE A 2 -20.35 -13.87 -7.81
CA ILE A 2 -19.72 -12.74 -8.47
C ILE A 2 -18.42 -12.40 -7.72
N GLY A 3 -17.32 -12.30 -8.43
CA GLY A 3 -16.05 -11.90 -7.85
C GLY A 3 -16.10 -10.46 -7.30
N ALA A 4 -15.20 -10.15 -6.40
CA ALA A 4 -15.07 -8.80 -5.85
C ALA A 4 -14.70 -7.81 -6.97
N MET A 5 -15.27 -6.60 -6.91
CA MET A 5 -14.90 -5.52 -7.82
C MET A 5 -13.51 -5.00 -7.47
N ILE A 6 -12.63 -4.92 -8.45
CA ILE A 6 -11.28 -4.37 -8.28
C ILE A 6 -11.11 -3.22 -9.26
N ILE A 7 -10.79 -2.04 -8.74
CA ILE A 7 -10.54 -0.85 -9.54
C ILE A 7 -9.09 -0.44 -9.35
N ALA A 8 -8.34 -0.38 -10.46
CA ALA A 8 -6.96 0.09 -10.46
C ALA A 8 -6.93 1.55 -10.94
N VAL A 9 -6.40 2.44 -10.10
CA VAL A 9 -6.26 3.86 -10.43
C VAL A 9 -4.77 4.21 -10.49
N ASP A 10 -4.27 4.46 -11.70
CA ASP A 10 -2.88 4.79 -11.93
C ASP A 10 -2.70 6.28 -12.16
N GLY A 11 -1.61 6.83 -11.64
CA GLY A 11 -1.28 8.22 -11.84
C GLY A 11 -0.28 8.74 -10.82
N SER A 12 0.24 9.94 -11.08
CA SER A 12 1.14 10.61 -10.15
C SER A 12 0.38 11.14 -8.93
N ALA A 13 1.11 11.39 -7.84
CA ALA A 13 0.53 11.93 -6.61
C ALA A 13 -0.19 13.27 -6.83
N ALA A 14 0.23 14.05 -7.82
CA ALA A 14 -0.33 15.38 -8.10
C ALA A 14 -1.54 15.36 -9.03
N SER A 15 -2.01 14.18 -9.48
CA SER A 15 -3.06 14.06 -10.51
C SER A 15 -4.49 14.08 -9.96
N GLY A 16 -4.66 14.17 -8.63
CA GLY A 16 -5.99 14.09 -8.02
C GLY A 16 -6.54 12.68 -7.89
N LYS A 17 -5.74 11.65 -8.18
CA LYS A 17 -6.17 10.25 -8.14
C LYS A 17 -6.63 9.79 -6.76
N GLY A 18 -6.04 10.32 -5.70
CA GLY A 18 -6.42 9.99 -4.33
C GLY A 18 -7.86 10.39 -4.01
N THR A 19 -8.27 11.57 -4.44
CA THR A 19 -9.64 12.05 -4.26
C THR A 19 -10.62 11.20 -5.07
N LEU A 20 -10.30 10.94 -6.32
CA LEU A 20 -11.11 10.07 -7.19
C LEU A 20 -11.25 8.68 -6.58
N SER A 21 -10.14 8.09 -6.16
CA SER A 21 -10.11 6.73 -5.61
C SER A 21 -10.98 6.59 -4.36
N LYS A 22 -10.92 7.58 -3.46
CA LYS A 22 -11.74 7.58 -2.24
C LYS A 22 -13.22 7.73 -2.56
N ARG A 23 -13.56 8.57 -3.54
CA ARG A 23 -14.95 8.72 -3.98
C ARG A 23 -15.50 7.45 -4.59
N LEU A 24 -14.69 6.76 -5.41
CA LEU A 24 -15.08 5.47 -5.99
C LEU A 24 -15.30 4.42 -4.89
N ALA A 25 -14.39 4.38 -3.91
CA ALA A 25 -14.52 3.45 -2.79
C ALA A 25 -15.80 3.69 -2.01
N ASP A 26 -16.13 4.94 -1.70
CA ASP A 26 -17.34 5.30 -0.95
C ASP A 26 -18.59 4.98 -1.77
N HIS A 27 -18.58 5.34 -3.05
CA HIS A 27 -19.76 5.17 -3.92
C HIS A 27 -20.13 3.71 -4.13
N PHE A 28 -19.13 2.84 -4.33
CA PHE A 28 -19.36 1.43 -4.61
C PHE A 28 -19.18 0.51 -3.40
N ASN A 29 -18.97 1.08 -2.22
CA ASN A 29 -18.70 0.34 -0.98
C ASN A 29 -17.51 -0.62 -1.14
N LEU A 30 -16.36 -0.05 -1.48
CA LEU A 30 -15.10 -0.78 -1.70
C LEU A 30 -14.08 -0.39 -0.64
N ALA A 31 -13.17 -1.30 -0.33
CA ALA A 31 -12.00 -0.99 0.49
C ALA A 31 -11.01 -0.18 -0.34
N TYR A 32 -10.34 0.79 0.28
CA TYR A 32 -9.39 1.66 -0.40
C TYR A 32 -7.97 1.42 0.11
N LEU A 33 -7.01 1.32 -0.81
CA LEU A 33 -5.59 1.22 -0.50
C LEU A 33 -4.78 2.23 -1.30
N ASP A 34 -4.11 3.14 -0.59
CA ASP A 34 -3.10 4.02 -1.16
C ASP A 34 -1.76 3.28 -1.18
N THR A 35 -1.43 2.66 -2.32
CA THR A 35 -0.22 1.85 -2.43
C THR A 35 1.06 2.68 -2.34
N GLY A 36 1.00 3.96 -2.69
CA GLY A 36 2.14 4.88 -2.56
C GLY A 36 2.59 5.09 -1.13
N SER A 37 1.74 4.84 -0.15
CA SER A 37 2.05 5.00 1.28
C SER A 37 2.55 3.72 1.95
N LEU A 38 2.64 2.60 1.25
CA LEU A 38 2.98 1.32 1.88
C LEU A 38 4.38 1.29 2.49
N PHE A 39 5.40 1.80 1.78
CA PHE A 39 6.76 1.83 2.34
C PHE A 39 6.85 2.75 3.56
N ARG A 40 6.13 3.86 3.55
CA ARG A 40 6.07 4.77 4.70
C ARG A 40 5.33 4.14 5.87
N ALA A 41 4.26 3.41 5.62
CA ALA A 41 3.54 2.66 6.65
C ALA A 41 4.44 1.60 7.28
N LEU A 42 5.21 0.87 6.47
CA LEU A 42 6.19 -0.09 6.97
C LEU A 42 7.26 0.59 7.83
N ALA A 43 7.79 1.72 7.36
CA ALA A 43 8.78 2.48 8.11
C ALA A 43 8.22 2.94 9.46
N LEU A 44 7.00 3.42 9.50
CA LEU A 44 6.35 3.81 10.76
C LEU A 44 6.18 2.61 11.69
N GLN A 45 5.74 1.46 11.16
CA GLN A 45 5.60 0.24 11.95
C GLN A 45 6.93 -0.17 12.58
N LEU A 46 8.03 -0.10 11.81
CA LEU A 46 9.38 -0.39 12.30
C LEU A 46 9.80 0.58 13.41
N LEU A 47 9.56 1.87 13.22
CA LEU A 47 9.89 2.88 14.23
C LEU A 47 9.09 2.68 15.51
N ASN A 48 7.81 2.35 15.40
CA ASN A 48 6.97 2.04 16.55
C ASN A 48 7.43 0.80 17.31
N ALA A 49 8.10 -0.13 16.62
CA ALA A 49 8.69 -1.32 17.22
C ALA A 49 10.09 -1.08 17.80
N GLY A 50 10.60 0.15 17.73
CA GLY A 50 11.89 0.53 18.30
C GLY A 50 13.08 0.42 17.37
N THR A 51 12.86 0.26 16.05
CA THR A 51 13.95 0.18 15.07
C THR A 51 14.73 1.49 15.02
N VAL A 52 16.06 1.38 15.02
CA VAL A 52 16.99 2.52 14.88
C VAL A 52 17.38 2.64 13.41
N ILE A 53 17.17 3.84 12.81
CA ILE A 53 17.36 4.04 11.36
C ILE A 53 18.78 3.69 10.89
N ASP A 54 19.79 4.03 11.68
CA ASP A 54 21.19 3.85 11.32
C ASP A 54 21.78 2.48 11.70
N ASP A 55 20.96 1.63 12.31
CA ASP A 55 21.38 0.29 12.76
C ASP A 55 20.26 -0.72 12.44
N ILE A 56 19.96 -0.88 11.16
CA ILE A 56 18.88 -1.75 10.71
C ILE A 56 19.44 -3.15 10.38
N ASP A 57 18.89 -4.17 11.04
CA ASP A 57 19.00 -5.55 10.59
C ASP A 57 18.00 -5.77 9.45
N GLU A 58 18.48 -6.13 8.27
CA GLU A 58 17.64 -6.32 7.07
C GLU A 58 16.51 -7.35 7.30
N ASN A 59 16.69 -8.32 8.17
CA ASN A 59 15.67 -9.32 8.46
C ASN A 59 14.44 -8.72 9.13
N GLN A 60 14.61 -7.63 9.86
CA GLN A 60 13.50 -6.98 10.56
C GLN A 60 12.47 -6.36 9.60
N PRO A 61 12.85 -5.51 8.62
CA PRO A 61 11.86 -5.01 7.66
C PRO A 61 11.28 -6.10 6.77
N ILE A 62 12.06 -7.13 6.43
CA ILE A 62 11.54 -8.26 5.64
C ILE A 62 10.43 -8.97 6.41
N GLU A 63 10.67 -9.29 7.67
CA GLU A 63 9.68 -9.95 8.52
C GLU A 63 8.44 -9.07 8.74
N GLU A 64 8.64 -7.79 9.08
CA GLU A 64 7.54 -6.86 9.34
C GLU A 64 6.69 -6.61 8.09
N SER A 65 7.28 -6.66 6.90
CA SER A 65 6.54 -6.47 5.64
C SER A 65 5.54 -7.60 5.36
N THR A 66 5.71 -8.77 5.98
CA THR A 66 4.75 -9.87 5.84
C THR A 66 3.48 -9.66 6.68
N ARG A 67 3.51 -8.72 7.62
CA ARG A 67 2.42 -8.45 8.56
C ARG A 67 2.16 -6.96 8.73
N LEU A 68 2.34 -6.19 7.67
CA LEU A 68 2.13 -4.75 7.71
C LEU A 68 0.67 -4.41 8.04
N ASP A 69 0.49 -3.50 9.00
CA ASP A 69 -0.80 -2.89 9.29
C ASP A 69 -1.07 -1.78 8.26
N VAL A 70 -1.95 -2.04 7.30
CA VAL A 70 -2.29 -1.07 6.25
C VAL A 70 -3.01 0.16 6.80
N GLY A 71 -3.58 0.09 7.99
CA GLY A 71 -4.18 1.24 8.65
C GLY A 71 -3.19 2.37 8.89
N LEU A 72 -1.89 2.05 8.99
CA LEU A 72 -0.83 3.04 9.15
C LEU A 72 -0.66 3.94 7.92
N CYS A 73 -1.17 3.54 6.75
CA CYS A 73 -1.17 4.41 5.56
C CYS A 73 -1.93 5.71 5.80
N ASN A 74 -2.86 5.73 6.76
CA ASN A 74 -3.65 6.92 7.11
C ASN A 74 -3.07 7.69 8.30
N ALA A 75 -1.99 7.23 8.92
CA ALA A 75 -1.39 7.89 10.06
C ALA A 75 -0.69 9.18 9.63
N PRO A 76 -0.90 10.30 10.34
CA PRO A 76 -0.23 11.56 9.98
C PRO A 76 1.29 11.47 10.12
N GLU A 77 1.82 10.61 10.98
CA GLU A 77 3.25 10.42 11.21
C GLU A 77 4.00 9.92 9.97
N ILE A 78 3.33 9.31 9.00
CA ILE A 78 4.00 8.84 7.77
C ILE A 78 4.56 9.97 6.91
N ARG A 79 4.15 11.22 7.18
CA ARG A 79 4.61 12.38 6.42
C ARG A 79 5.85 13.05 7.02
N THR A 80 6.39 12.51 8.10
CA THR A 80 7.60 13.04 8.70
C THR A 80 8.85 12.66 7.90
N ASP A 81 9.90 13.48 7.99
CA ASP A 81 11.18 13.20 7.32
C ASP A 81 11.82 11.92 7.84
N ARG A 82 11.66 11.64 9.10
CA ARG A 82 12.18 10.42 9.73
C ARG A 82 11.59 9.16 9.10
N VAL A 83 10.27 9.14 8.89
CA VAL A 83 9.58 8.04 8.23
C VAL A 83 10.02 7.94 6.77
N ALA A 84 10.09 9.07 6.06
CA ALA A 84 10.51 9.09 4.66
C ALA A 84 11.94 8.54 4.49
N SER A 85 12.85 8.90 5.40
CA SER A 85 14.23 8.40 5.37
C SER A 85 14.29 6.88 5.52
N LEU A 86 13.58 6.32 6.49
CA LEU A 86 13.54 4.87 6.69
C LEU A 86 12.83 4.16 5.54
N ALA A 87 11.73 4.74 5.01
CA ALA A 87 11.02 4.19 3.87
C ALA A 87 11.95 4.01 2.66
N SER A 88 12.78 5.00 2.37
CA SER A 88 13.76 4.92 1.28
C SER A 88 14.77 3.80 1.48
N LYS A 89 15.20 3.56 2.73
CA LYS A 89 16.16 2.49 3.04
C LYS A 89 15.55 1.10 2.85
N VAL A 90 14.31 0.89 3.29
CA VAL A 90 13.67 -0.43 3.18
C VAL A 90 13.18 -0.72 1.77
N ALA A 91 12.90 0.31 0.98
CA ALA A 91 12.41 0.17 -0.39
C ALA A 91 13.42 -0.48 -1.35
N ILE A 92 14.71 -0.48 -1.01
CA ILE A 92 15.73 -1.12 -1.84
C ILE A 92 15.83 -2.63 -1.61
N LEU A 93 15.20 -3.17 -0.57
CA LEU A 93 15.24 -4.59 -0.26
C LEU A 93 14.26 -5.37 -1.15
N PRO A 94 14.75 -6.29 -2.01
CA PRO A 94 13.87 -7.03 -2.93
C PRO A 94 12.77 -7.81 -2.22
N GLU A 95 13.07 -8.44 -1.09
CA GLU A 95 12.11 -9.23 -0.34
C GLU A 95 10.99 -8.36 0.25
N VAL A 96 11.30 -7.14 0.68
CA VAL A 96 10.28 -6.18 1.14
C VAL A 96 9.35 -5.83 0.00
N ARG A 97 9.91 -5.53 -1.17
CA ARG A 97 9.12 -5.19 -2.36
C ARG A 97 8.20 -6.34 -2.77
N THR A 98 8.71 -7.57 -2.76
CA THR A 98 7.92 -8.76 -3.07
C THR A 98 6.80 -8.96 -2.06
N ASN A 99 7.08 -8.81 -0.77
CA ASN A 99 6.09 -8.96 0.29
C ASN A 99 4.99 -7.90 0.19
N LEU A 100 5.35 -6.66 -0.14
CA LEU A 100 4.36 -5.60 -0.31
C LEU A 100 3.53 -5.77 -1.58
N LEU A 101 4.10 -6.36 -2.64
CA LEU A 101 3.33 -6.72 -3.83
C LEU A 101 2.29 -7.79 -3.50
N THR A 102 2.69 -8.81 -2.76
CA THR A 102 1.78 -9.85 -2.28
C THR A 102 0.65 -9.27 -1.43
N LEU A 103 0.99 -8.34 -0.53
CA LEU A 103 0.00 -7.65 0.29
C LEU A 103 -1.04 -6.92 -0.57
N GLN A 104 -0.58 -6.20 -1.59
CA GLN A 104 -1.48 -5.47 -2.49
C GLN A 104 -2.44 -6.42 -3.22
N ARG A 105 -1.93 -7.53 -3.73
CA ARG A 105 -2.75 -8.54 -4.41
C ARG A 105 -3.75 -9.20 -3.45
N ASN A 106 -3.33 -9.49 -2.24
CA ASN A 106 -4.23 -10.05 -1.22
C ASN A 106 -5.31 -9.05 -0.83
N PHE A 107 -4.98 -7.78 -0.69
CA PHE A 107 -5.94 -6.72 -0.41
C PHE A 107 -7.02 -6.66 -1.51
N ALA A 108 -6.59 -6.72 -2.78
CA ALA A 108 -7.49 -6.68 -3.91
C ALA A 108 -8.42 -7.91 -3.96
N ASN A 109 -7.88 -9.10 -3.73
CA ASN A 109 -8.62 -10.34 -3.85
C ASN A 109 -9.39 -10.72 -2.59
N ASN A 110 -9.00 -10.20 -1.43
CA ASN A 110 -9.62 -10.46 -0.13
C ASN A 110 -9.75 -9.15 0.63
N PRO A 111 -10.60 -8.21 0.16
CA PRO A 111 -10.70 -6.90 0.78
C PRO A 111 -11.17 -7.01 2.23
N PRO A 112 -10.65 -6.14 3.14
CA PRO A 112 -11.00 -6.20 4.56
C PRO A 112 -12.45 -5.83 4.86
N HIS A 113 -13.11 -5.15 3.93
CA HIS A 113 -14.52 -4.80 4.05
C HIS A 113 -15.09 -4.46 2.68
N GLY A 114 -16.41 -4.40 2.58
CA GLY A 114 -17.10 -3.99 1.36
C GLY A 114 -17.12 -5.04 0.26
N ASN A 115 -17.42 -4.61 -0.96
CA ASN A 115 -17.68 -5.46 -2.12
C ASN A 115 -16.48 -5.65 -3.03
N GLY A 116 -15.33 -5.12 -2.66
CA GLY A 116 -14.12 -5.18 -3.47
C GLY A 116 -13.12 -4.14 -2.99
N ALA A 117 -12.24 -3.71 -3.88
CA ALA A 117 -11.13 -2.83 -3.54
C ALA A 117 -10.83 -1.80 -4.63
N VAL A 118 -10.41 -0.62 -4.20
CA VAL A 118 -9.78 0.39 -5.05
C VAL A 118 -8.33 0.51 -4.62
N LEU A 119 -7.41 0.26 -5.56
CA LEU A 119 -5.99 0.45 -5.35
C LEU A 119 -5.52 1.62 -6.19
N ASP A 120 -4.94 2.63 -5.57
CA ASP A 120 -4.31 3.71 -6.31
C ASP A 120 -2.79 3.70 -6.13
N GLY A 121 -2.08 4.15 -7.16
CA GLY A 121 -0.63 4.17 -7.13
C GLY A 121 -0.05 4.25 -8.53
N ARG A 122 1.04 3.53 -8.75
CA ARG A 122 1.70 3.43 -10.06
C ARG A 122 1.78 1.96 -10.47
N ALA A 123 1.57 1.69 -11.77
CA ALA A 123 1.61 0.35 -12.34
C ALA A 123 0.62 -0.62 -11.68
N ILE A 124 -0.50 -0.11 -11.16
CA ILE A 124 -1.51 -0.96 -10.51
C ILE A 124 -2.20 -1.85 -11.54
N GLY A 125 -2.70 -1.25 -12.62
CA GLY A 125 -3.41 -1.97 -13.68
C GLY A 125 -2.51 -2.80 -14.59
N SER A 126 -1.18 -2.63 -14.54
CA SER A 126 -0.25 -3.36 -15.40
C SER A 126 0.57 -4.41 -14.67
N VAL A 127 0.84 -4.21 -13.38
CA VAL A 127 1.72 -5.10 -12.60
C VAL A 127 1.01 -5.73 -11.41
N VAL A 128 0.34 -4.93 -10.59
CA VAL A 128 -0.26 -5.42 -9.33
C VAL A 128 -1.48 -6.28 -9.60
N VAL A 129 -2.42 -5.77 -10.36
CA VAL A 129 -3.68 -6.45 -10.70
C VAL A 129 -3.94 -6.37 -12.21
N PRO A 130 -3.08 -6.97 -13.04
CA PRO A 130 -3.20 -6.85 -14.49
C PRO A 130 -4.47 -7.47 -15.06
N GLU A 131 -5.08 -8.39 -14.34
CA GLU A 131 -6.30 -9.09 -14.74
C GLU A 131 -7.58 -8.28 -14.53
N THR A 132 -7.53 -7.18 -13.76
CA THR A 132 -8.75 -6.40 -13.53
C THR A 132 -9.20 -5.68 -14.80
N PRO A 133 -10.51 -5.71 -15.13
CA PRO A 133 -11.03 -4.97 -16.28
C PRO A 133 -11.22 -3.46 -16.03
N ILE A 134 -11.19 -3.02 -14.78
CA ILE A 134 -11.46 -1.62 -14.41
C ILE A 134 -10.14 -0.93 -14.07
N LYS A 135 -9.62 -0.18 -15.05
CA LYS A 135 -8.35 0.56 -14.95
C LYS A 135 -8.60 2.00 -15.31
N LEU A 136 -8.25 2.90 -14.42
CA LEU A 136 -8.46 4.33 -14.61
C LEU A 136 -7.15 5.11 -14.59
#